data_e769481d846bd0bc562879052ee41870
#
_entry.id   e769481d846bd0bc562879052ee41870
#
_cell.length_a   1.000
_cell.length_b   1.000
_cell.length_c   1.000
_cell.angle_alpha   90.00
_cell.angle_beta   90.00
_cell.angle_gamma   90.00
#
_symmetry.space_group_name_H-M   'P 1'
#
loop_
_entity.id
_entity.type
_entity.pdbx_description
1 polymer ?
#
loop_
_entity_poly.entity_id
_entity_poly.type
_entity_poly.pdbx_seq_one_letter_code
_entity_poly.pdbx_strand_id
1 'polypeptide(L)'
;MFGRDVRICSPSMTIVAIDHILLAMPAGGEALARDFYTGVLGLTEMPKPDALVARGGAWFSNGSVQIHLGVDPDFHPAKKAHPALVVRDIQGYVDRAQAQGCRVAHDEPLPGYERVFVYDPFGNRIELIEPAR
;
A
#
# COMPACT_ATOMS: atom_id res chain seq x y z
N MET A 1 15.42 -12.68 37.39
CA MET A 1 15.37 -12.45 36.65
C MET A 1 15.64 -12.28 36.19
N PHE A 2 15.37 -13.01 36.30
CA PHE A 2 15.31 -12.95 35.42
C PHE A 2 15.23 -12.99 35.02
N GLY A 3 15.16 -13.26 35.36
CA GLY A 3 14.77 -13.31 34.75
C GLY A 3 14.58 -13.37 34.43
N ARG A 4 14.16 -13.48 34.52
CA ARG A 4 13.61 -13.53 34.00
C ARG A 4 13.29 -13.74 33.46
N ASP A 5 13.01 -14.06 33.60
CA ASP A 5 12.57 -14.42 33.06
C ASP A 5 12.37 -14.12 32.40
N VAL A 6 12.19 -13.91 32.37
CA VAL A 6 11.94 -13.78 31.71
C VAL A 6 11.81 -14.04 31.02
N ARG A 7 11.40 -14.42 31.05
CA ARG A 7 11.32 -14.79 30.26
C ARG A 7 10.85 -14.50 29.43
N ILE A 8 10.61 -14.39 29.43
CA ILE A 8 10.41 -14.02 28.57
C ILE A 8 9.74 -14.22 27.66
N CYS A 9 9.45 -14.02 27.63
CA CYS A 9 8.49 -14.18 26.60
C CYS A 9 8.80 -15.40 25.76
N SER A 10 7.77 -16.16 25.37
CA SER A 10 7.99 -17.29 24.49
C SER A 10 8.44 -16.77 23.12
N PRO A 11 9.60 -17.22 22.61
CA PRO A 11 10.03 -16.84 21.26
C PRO A 11 9.10 -17.38 20.18
N SER A 12 8.20 -18.32 20.51
CA SER A 12 7.24 -18.86 19.53
C SER A 12 6.04 -17.94 19.30
N MET A 13 5.85 -16.91 20.12
CA MET A 13 4.72 -15.97 19.98
C MET A 13 5.24 -14.58 19.67
N THR A 14 5.65 -14.35 18.43
CA THR A 14 6.21 -13.06 18.00
C THR A 14 5.68 -12.71 16.61
N ILE A 15 5.14 -11.50 16.48
CA ILE A 15 4.85 -10.95 15.15
C ILE A 15 6.18 -10.49 14.56
N VAL A 16 6.55 -11.02 13.40
CA VAL A 16 7.88 -10.77 12.81
C VAL A 16 7.86 -9.80 11.64
N ALA A 17 6.72 -9.62 10.96
CA ALA A 17 6.66 -8.74 9.80
C ALA A 17 5.21 -8.52 9.39
N ILE A 18 5.02 -7.59 8.46
CA ILE A 18 3.78 -7.45 7.70
C ILE A 18 3.95 -8.27 6.43
N ASP A 19 3.04 -9.19 6.14
CA ASP A 19 3.09 -9.97 4.90
C ASP A 19 2.57 -9.16 3.72
N HIS A 20 1.38 -8.57 3.87
CA HIS A 20 0.78 -7.75 2.83
C HIS A 20 -0.19 -6.76 3.44
N ILE A 21 -0.58 -5.78 2.63
CA ILE A 21 -1.65 -4.83 2.94
C ILE A 21 -2.75 -5.08 1.93
N LEU A 22 -4.00 -5.17 2.39
CA LEU A 22 -5.14 -5.26 1.49
C LEU A 22 -5.90 -3.95 1.49
N LEU A 23 -6.12 -3.40 0.31
CA LEU A 23 -6.97 -2.25 0.09
C LEU A 23 -8.21 -2.70 -0.66
N ALA A 24 -9.34 -2.10 -0.37
CA ALA A 24 -10.59 -2.43 -1.04
C ALA A 24 -10.70 -1.74 -2.39
N MET A 25 -11.50 -2.31 -3.28
CA MET A 25 -11.81 -1.73 -4.57
C MET A 25 -13.23 -2.13 -4.98
N PRO A 26 -13.88 -1.37 -5.88
CA PRO A 26 -15.15 -1.80 -6.43
C PRO A 26 -14.97 -2.93 -7.45
N ALA A 27 -16.02 -3.70 -7.68
CA ALA A 27 -16.00 -4.76 -8.69
C ALA A 27 -15.69 -4.19 -10.07
N GLY A 28 -14.90 -4.91 -10.85
CA GLY A 28 -14.63 -4.55 -12.25
C GLY A 28 -13.51 -3.53 -12.44
N GLY A 29 -12.85 -3.09 -11.36
CA GLY A 29 -11.81 -2.06 -11.45
C GLY A 29 -10.39 -2.56 -11.65
N GLU A 30 -10.19 -3.83 -11.99
CA GLU A 30 -8.85 -4.41 -12.05
C GLU A 30 -7.93 -3.71 -13.05
N ALA A 31 -8.44 -3.28 -14.19
CA ALA A 31 -7.62 -2.58 -15.17
C ALA A 31 -7.11 -1.24 -14.63
N LEU A 32 -7.98 -0.50 -13.94
CA LEU A 32 -7.58 0.76 -13.30
C LEU A 32 -6.57 0.52 -12.18
N ALA A 33 -6.74 -0.57 -11.43
CA ALA A 33 -5.78 -0.94 -10.39
C ALA A 33 -4.39 -1.20 -11.00
N ARG A 34 -4.33 -1.92 -12.13
CA ARG A 34 -3.05 -2.18 -12.81
C ARG A 34 -2.38 -0.89 -13.25
N ASP A 35 -3.15 0.03 -13.81
CA ASP A 35 -2.60 1.32 -14.26
C ASP A 35 -1.94 2.07 -13.12
N PHE A 36 -2.51 2.00 -11.93
CA PHE A 36 -1.98 2.71 -10.78
C PHE A 36 -0.87 1.93 -10.07
N TYR A 37 -1.14 0.70 -9.66
CA TYR A 37 -0.19 -0.05 -8.83
C TYR A 37 1.04 -0.48 -9.61
N THR A 38 0.91 -0.73 -10.90
CA THR A 38 2.05 -0.99 -11.77
C THR A 38 2.57 0.30 -12.42
N GLY A 39 1.69 1.12 -12.97
CA GLY A 39 2.10 2.30 -13.73
C GLY A 39 2.59 3.47 -12.89
N VAL A 40 2.02 3.69 -11.72
CA VAL A 40 2.45 4.76 -10.81
C VAL A 40 3.40 4.23 -9.75
N LEU A 41 3.00 3.17 -9.02
CA LEU A 41 3.81 2.68 -7.89
C LEU A 41 4.94 1.75 -8.32
N GLY A 42 4.96 1.27 -9.56
CA GLY A 42 6.05 0.45 -10.06
C GLY A 42 6.07 -0.97 -9.52
N LEU A 43 4.94 -1.45 -8.98
CA LEU A 43 4.84 -2.82 -8.52
C LEU A 43 4.53 -3.75 -9.69
N THR A 44 4.81 -5.04 -9.52
CA THR A 44 4.52 -6.06 -10.52
C THR A 44 3.28 -6.82 -10.09
N GLU A 45 2.35 -7.03 -11.02
CA GLU A 45 1.17 -7.84 -10.73
C GLU A 45 1.58 -9.30 -10.53
N MET A 46 1.06 -9.93 -9.47
CA MET A 46 1.33 -11.31 -9.12
C MET A 46 0.08 -12.15 -9.37
N PRO A 47 0.25 -13.41 -9.81
CA PRO A 47 -0.90 -14.30 -9.97
C PRO A 47 -1.54 -14.60 -8.62
N LYS A 48 -2.87 -14.66 -8.60
CA LYS A 48 -3.62 -15.09 -7.43
C LYS A 48 -3.76 -16.60 -7.45
N PRO A 49 -3.83 -17.24 -6.26
CA PRO A 49 -4.19 -18.66 -6.21
C PRO A 49 -5.53 -18.91 -6.92
N ASP A 50 -5.65 -20.04 -7.63
CA ASP A 50 -6.84 -20.35 -8.42
C ASP A 50 -8.13 -20.22 -7.61
N ALA A 51 -8.11 -20.64 -6.34
CA ALA A 51 -9.27 -20.58 -5.47
C ALA A 51 -9.76 -19.16 -5.21
N LEU A 52 -8.93 -18.14 -5.44
CA LEU A 52 -9.25 -16.75 -5.16
C LEU A 52 -9.53 -15.93 -6.43
N VAL A 53 -9.28 -16.49 -7.61
CA VAL A 53 -9.43 -15.74 -8.87
C VAL A 53 -10.85 -15.22 -9.05
N ALA A 54 -11.86 -16.04 -8.72
CA ALA A 54 -13.26 -15.67 -8.90
C ALA A 54 -13.71 -14.51 -8.00
N ARG A 55 -12.97 -14.20 -6.95
CA ARG A 55 -13.32 -13.08 -6.06
C ARG A 55 -13.03 -11.72 -6.68
N GLY A 56 -12.29 -11.66 -7.79
CA GLY A 56 -11.85 -10.41 -8.37
C GLY A 56 -10.69 -9.79 -7.61
N GLY A 57 -10.33 -8.56 -7.97
CA GLY A 57 -9.17 -7.89 -7.41
C GLY A 57 -7.88 -8.29 -8.09
N ALA A 58 -6.77 -7.81 -7.57
CA ALA A 58 -5.45 -8.07 -8.13
C ALA A 58 -4.39 -7.91 -7.05
N TRP A 59 -3.28 -8.61 -7.18
CA TRP A 59 -2.17 -8.59 -6.24
C TRP A 59 -0.93 -8.00 -6.90
N PHE A 60 -0.21 -7.16 -6.17
CA PHE A 60 0.98 -6.47 -6.66
C PHE A 60 2.11 -6.58 -5.65
N SER A 61 3.35 -6.70 -6.13
CA SER A 61 4.51 -6.82 -5.28
C SER A 61 5.77 -6.34 -5.98
N ASN A 62 6.76 -5.90 -5.19
CA ASN A 62 8.13 -5.70 -5.69
C ASN A 62 9.14 -6.59 -4.95
N GLY A 63 8.65 -7.58 -4.21
CA GLY A 63 9.49 -8.44 -3.39
C GLY A 63 9.56 -8.02 -1.93
N SER A 64 9.58 -6.71 -1.67
CA SER A 64 9.63 -6.18 -0.30
C SER A 64 8.27 -5.73 0.20
N VAL A 65 7.42 -5.26 -0.70
CA VAL A 65 6.09 -4.73 -0.41
C VAL A 65 5.08 -5.50 -1.23
N GLN A 66 3.99 -5.93 -0.58
CA GLN A 66 2.87 -6.56 -1.27
C GLN A 66 1.60 -5.79 -0.96
N ILE A 67 0.87 -5.44 -2.01
CA ILE A 67 -0.43 -4.78 -1.89
C ILE A 67 -1.44 -5.61 -2.66
N HIS A 68 -2.47 -6.03 -1.96
CA HIS A 68 -3.60 -6.78 -2.52
C HIS A 68 -4.78 -5.85 -2.65
N LEU A 69 -5.44 -5.85 -3.79
CA LEU A 69 -6.71 -5.17 -3.99
C LEU A 69 -7.82 -6.22 -3.92
N GLY A 70 -8.76 -6.02 -3.00
CA GLY A 70 -9.88 -6.93 -2.81
C GLY A 70 -11.21 -6.24 -3.12
N VAL A 71 -12.10 -6.93 -3.84
CA VAL A 71 -13.40 -6.38 -4.18
C VAL A 71 -14.28 -6.34 -2.94
N ASP A 72 -14.87 -5.18 -2.68
CA ASP A 72 -15.86 -4.96 -1.65
C ASP A 72 -17.13 -4.45 -2.34
N PRO A 73 -18.26 -5.21 -2.31
CA PRO A 73 -19.48 -4.76 -2.97
C PRO A 73 -20.01 -3.42 -2.44
N ASP A 74 -19.71 -3.11 -1.17
CA ASP A 74 -20.09 -1.83 -0.55
C ASP A 74 -18.89 -0.91 -0.45
N PHE A 75 -18.07 -0.86 -1.47
CA PHE A 75 -16.82 -0.12 -1.42
C PHE A 75 -17.00 1.35 -1.06
N HIS A 76 -16.26 1.77 -0.05
CA HIS A 76 -16.02 3.18 0.29
C HIS A 76 -14.55 3.32 0.65
N PRO A 77 -13.82 4.27 0.05
CA PRO A 77 -12.44 4.49 0.45
C PRO A 77 -12.39 5.04 1.88
N ALA A 78 -11.39 4.58 2.64
CA ALA A 78 -11.15 5.11 3.97
C ALA A 78 -10.72 6.57 3.85
N LYS A 79 -11.27 7.44 4.69
CA LYS A 79 -10.93 8.86 4.66
C LYS A 79 -9.65 9.15 5.42
N LYS A 80 -9.32 8.33 6.41
CA LYS A 80 -8.15 8.55 7.27
C LYS A 80 -7.15 7.40 7.22
N ALA A 81 -7.61 6.17 7.35
CA ALA A 81 -6.73 5.01 7.34
C ALA A 81 -5.99 4.90 6.01
N HIS A 82 -4.68 4.69 6.06
CA HIS A 82 -3.87 4.60 4.86
C HIS A 82 -2.54 3.89 5.18
N PRO A 83 -1.96 3.20 4.20
CA PRO A 83 -0.59 2.71 4.33
C PRO A 83 0.40 3.83 4.05
N ALA A 84 1.60 3.74 4.63
CA ALA A 84 2.71 4.62 4.31
C ALA A 84 3.84 3.77 3.74
N LEU A 85 4.28 4.13 2.54
CA LEU A 85 5.33 3.42 1.82
C LEU A 85 6.58 4.29 1.79
N VAL A 86 7.70 3.72 2.19
CA VAL A 86 8.99 4.42 2.11
C VAL A 86 9.47 4.31 0.67
N VAL A 87 9.75 5.44 0.06
CA VAL A 87 10.17 5.51 -1.34
C VAL A 87 11.46 6.30 -1.49
N ARG A 88 12.06 6.19 -2.66
CA ARG A 88 13.10 7.09 -3.13
C ARG A 88 12.56 7.84 -4.32
N ASP A 89 12.82 9.15 -4.37
CA ASP A 89 12.37 10.03 -5.44
C ASP A 89 10.85 10.24 -5.42
N ILE A 90 10.37 10.88 -4.37
CA ILE A 90 8.95 11.23 -4.24
C ILE A 90 8.46 11.98 -5.48
N GLN A 91 9.23 12.93 -6.02
CA GLN A 91 8.80 13.74 -7.14
C GLN A 91 8.49 12.90 -8.37
N GLY A 92 9.27 11.85 -8.62
CA GLY A 92 9.01 10.93 -9.72
C GLY A 92 7.66 10.25 -9.58
N TYR A 93 7.27 9.85 -8.36
CA TYR A 93 5.94 9.27 -8.13
C TYR A 93 4.83 10.29 -8.32
N VAL A 94 5.03 11.51 -7.84
CA VAL A 94 4.06 12.60 -8.03
C VAL A 94 3.84 12.86 -9.53
N ASP A 95 4.92 12.92 -10.29
CA ASP A 95 4.83 13.17 -11.73
C ASP A 95 4.04 12.07 -12.44
N ARG A 96 4.30 10.81 -12.10
CA ARG A 96 3.56 9.69 -12.69
C ARG A 96 2.09 9.68 -12.29
N ALA A 97 1.81 9.98 -11.02
CA ALA A 97 0.44 10.05 -10.54
C ALA A 97 -0.33 11.16 -11.26
N GLN A 98 0.25 12.33 -11.38
CA GLN A 98 -0.38 13.46 -12.06
C GLN A 98 -0.56 13.20 -13.55
N ALA A 99 0.38 12.53 -14.20
CA ALA A 99 0.27 12.15 -15.60
C ALA A 99 -0.92 11.22 -15.86
N GLN A 100 -1.32 10.42 -14.87
CA GLN A 100 -2.51 9.57 -14.95
C GLN A 100 -3.77 10.23 -14.42
N GLY A 101 -3.70 11.50 -14.02
CA GLY A 101 -4.84 12.21 -13.48
C GLY A 101 -5.19 11.83 -12.04
N CYS A 102 -4.28 11.17 -11.33
CA CYS A 102 -4.50 10.79 -9.94
C CYS A 102 -4.36 12.00 -9.03
N ARG A 103 -5.19 12.04 -7.99
CA ARG A 103 -5.15 13.11 -7.01
C ARG A 103 -3.88 13.00 -6.17
N VAL A 104 -3.22 14.13 -5.93
CA VAL A 104 -2.07 14.28 -5.06
C VAL A 104 -2.40 15.33 -4.00
N ALA A 105 -2.03 15.09 -2.76
CA ALA A 105 -2.29 16.03 -1.67
C ALA A 105 -1.09 16.10 -0.74
N HIS A 106 -0.94 17.24 -0.08
CA HIS A 106 0.09 17.45 0.93
C HIS A 106 -0.59 17.65 2.28
N ASP A 107 0.12 17.30 3.34
CA ASP A 107 -0.33 17.47 4.71
C ASP A 107 0.79 18.15 5.50
N GLU A 108 0.60 18.28 6.81
CA GLU A 108 1.62 18.87 7.67
C GLU A 108 2.97 18.23 7.44
N PRO A 109 4.04 19.02 7.33
CA PRO A 109 5.38 18.46 7.21
C PRO A 109 5.71 17.57 8.40
N LEU A 110 6.38 16.45 8.12
CA LEU A 110 6.85 15.55 9.16
C LEU A 110 8.35 15.78 9.33
N PRO A 111 8.81 16.22 10.51
CA PRO A 111 10.25 16.51 10.71
C PRO A 111 11.12 15.31 10.35
N GLY A 112 12.15 15.56 9.55
CA GLY A 112 13.08 14.53 9.12
C GLY A 112 12.64 13.76 7.88
N TYR A 113 11.49 14.10 7.31
CA TYR A 113 10.94 13.38 6.15
C TYR A 113 10.34 14.34 5.14
N GLU A 114 10.32 13.90 3.89
CA GLU A 114 9.40 14.42 2.88
C GLU A 114 8.26 13.44 2.75
N ARG A 115 7.05 13.92 2.58
CA ARG A 115 5.90 13.05 2.38
C ARG A 115 4.85 13.69 1.51
N VAL A 116 4.07 12.84 0.85
CA VAL A 116 2.97 13.25 -0.01
C VAL A 116 1.92 12.15 0.03
N PHE A 117 0.68 12.51 -0.18
CA PHE A 117 -0.40 11.54 -0.35
C PHE A 117 -0.76 11.46 -1.82
N VAL A 118 -0.86 10.24 -2.33
CA VAL A 118 -1.41 9.96 -3.65
C VAL A 118 -2.65 9.11 -3.46
N TYR A 119 -3.63 9.29 -4.35
CA TYR A 119 -4.88 8.55 -4.27
C TYR A 119 -4.97 7.63 -5.47
N ASP A 120 -5.34 6.38 -5.21
CA ASP A 120 -5.54 5.43 -6.30
C ASP A 120 -6.82 5.78 -7.07
N PRO A 121 -7.13 5.08 -8.17
CA PRO A 121 -8.32 5.42 -8.98
C PRO A 121 -9.64 5.30 -8.23
N PHE A 122 -9.65 4.61 -7.10
CA PHE A 122 -10.86 4.38 -6.32
C PHE A 122 -10.98 5.33 -5.13
N GLY A 123 -9.96 6.16 -4.91
CA GLY A 123 -9.92 7.09 -3.79
C GLY A 123 -9.21 6.56 -2.55
N ASN A 124 -8.58 5.39 -2.62
CA ASN A 124 -7.75 4.92 -1.52
C ASN A 124 -6.55 5.84 -1.34
N ARG A 125 -6.30 6.22 -0.10
CA ARG A 125 -5.25 7.15 0.27
C ARG A 125 -3.96 6.40 0.55
N ILE A 126 -2.87 6.83 -0.04
CA ILE A 126 -1.56 6.19 0.13
C ILE A 126 -0.55 7.29 0.43
N GLU A 127 0.17 7.14 1.54
CA GLU A 127 1.26 8.04 1.89
C GLU A 127 2.55 7.52 1.27
N LEU A 128 3.29 8.41 0.60
CA LEU A 128 4.66 8.14 0.18
C LEU A 128 5.56 8.99 1.05
N ILE A 129 6.56 8.35 1.65
CA ILE A 129 7.43 9.00 2.63
C ILE A 129 8.88 8.69 2.32
N GLU A 130 9.71 9.72 2.43
CA GLU A 130 11.14 9.59 2.13
C GLU A 130 11.93 10.31 3.21
N PRO A 131 12.96 9.67 3.81
CA PRO A 131 13.81 10.35 4.78
C PRO A 131 14.47 11.56 4.12
N ALA A 132 14.46 12.70 4.80
CA ALA A 132 15.11 13.91 4.31
C ALA A 132 16.63 13.73 4.33
N ARG A 133 17.33 14.36 3.41
CA ARG A 133 18.77 14.29 3.29
C ARG A 133 19.48 15.29 4.19
#